data_2cdcb213aeb6429752b33c09788a872f
#
_entry.id   2cdcb213aeb6429752b33c09788a872f
#
_cell.length_a   1.000
_cell.length_b   1.000
_cell.length_c   1.000
_cell.angle_alpha   90.00
_cell.angle_beta   90.00
_cell.angle_gamma   90.00
#
_symmetry.space_group_name_H-M   'P 1'
#
loop_
_entity.id
_entity.type
_entity.pdbx_description
1 polymer ?
#
loop_
_entity_poly.entity_id
_entity_poly.type
_entity_poly.pdbx_seq_one_letter_code
_entity_poly.pdbx_strand_id
1 'polypeptide(L)'
;MSKYPPLKLHVPEPPGRPGRETDFSYLNLSPAGEVRRPPVDARPSETEDIVDSLVRVLDDEGRAVGPWDPKADPALLIAGLRAMMKTRLFDARMLMAQRQKKMSFYMQCLGEEAVAVG
;
A
#
# COMPACT_ATOMS: atom_id res chain seq x y z
N MET A 1 0.88 -23.74 36.42
CA MET A 1 0.79 -23.98 34.97
C MET A 1 0.36 -22.69 34.28
N SER A 2 1.12 -22.20 33.33
CA SER A 2 0.78 -20.96 32.60
C SER A 2 -0.51 -21.14 31.83
N LYS A 3 -1.44 -20.19 31.99
CA LYS A 3 -2.75 -20.19 31.34
C LYS A 3 -2.67 -19.81 29.83
N TYR A 4 -1.48 -19.42 29.39
CA TYR A 4 -1.25 -18.95 28.01
C TYR A 4 -0.29 -19.93 27.31
N PRO A 5 -0.51 -20.19 25.99
CA PRO A 5 0.42 -20.98 25.21
C PRO A 5 1.78 -20.27 25.15
N PRO A 6 2.89 -21.02 25.03
CA PRO A 6 4.19 -20.39 24.89
C PRO A 6 4.24 -19.50 23.64
N LEU A 7 4.71 -18.29 23.81
CA LEU A 7 4.95 -17.37 22.68
C LEU A 7 6.03 -17.97 21.78
N LYS A 8 5.68 -18.26 20.53
CA LYS A 8 6.65 -18.60 19.50
C LYS A 8 7.03 -17.35 18.73
N LEU A 9 8.30 -17.01 18.75
CA LEU A 9 8.83 -15.98 17.85
C LEU A 9 8.70 -16.49 16.42
N HIS A 10 7.84 -15.84 15.63
CA HIS A 10 7.77 -16.06 14.20
C HIS A 10 8.63 -14.98 13.52
N VAL A 11 9.75 -15.42 12.96
CA VAL A 11 10.57 -14.56 12.10
C VAL A 11 10.16 -14.87 10.67
N PRO A 12 9.42 -13.97 10.00
CA PRO A 12 9.02 -14.22 8.63
C PRO A 12 10.25 -14.29 7.73
N GLU A 13 10.26 -15.23 6.81
CA GLU A 13 11.29 -15.27 5.78
C GLU A 13 11.18 -13.99 4.92
N PRO A 14 12.31 -13.36 4.56
CA PRO A 14 12.26 -12.21 3.67
C PRO A 14 11.65 -12.64 2.31
N PRO A 15 10.71 -11.86 1.74
CA PRO A 15 9.99 -12.22 0.52
C PRO A 15 10.90 -12.33 -0.72
N GLY A 16 12.12 -11.82 -0.64
CA GLY A 16 13.08 -11.92 -1.73
C GLY A 16 14.49 -12.20 -1.20
N ARG A 17 15.15 -13.20 -1.77
CA ARG A 17 16.58 -13.48 -1.55
C ARG A 17 17.34 -13.32 -2.87
N PRO A 18 18.58 -12.83 -2.88
CA PRO A 18 19.38 -12.77 -4.10
C PRO A 18 19.42 -14.14 -4.80
N GLY A 19 19.06 -14.19 -6.09
CA GLY A 19 19.06 -15.41 -6.89
C GLY A 19 17.85 -16.34 -6.73
N ARG A 20 16.81 -15.92 -6.03
CA ARG A 20 15.51 -16.60 -5.97
C ARG A 20 14.40 -15.66 -6.43
N GLU A 21 13.41 -16.21 -7.13
CA GLU A 21 12.16 -15.50 -7.39
C GLU A 21 11.43 -15.24 -6.08
N THR A 22 10.77 -14.09 -5.99
CA THR A 22 9.97 -13.73 -4.82
C THR A 22 8.69 -14.56 -4.84
N ASP A 23 8.43 -15.30 -3.76
CA ASP A 23 7.22 -16.10 -3.58
C ASP A 23 6.20 -15.32 -2.75
N PHE A 24 5.09 -14.95 -3.36
CA PHE A 24 3.94 -14.31 -2.71
C PHE A 24 2.72 -15.22 -2.61
N SER A 25 2.88 -16.54 -2.85
CA SER A 25 1.77 -17.50 -2.84
C SER A 25 1.04 -17.61 -1.49
N TYR A 26 1.68 -17.16 -0.42
CA TYR A 26 1.09 -17.12 0.93
C TYR A 26 0.11 -15.96 1.15
N LEU A 27 0.12 -14.97 0.25
CA LEU A 27 -0.78 -13.82 0.36
C LEU A 27 -2.17 -14.20 -0.15
N ASN A 28 -3.14 -14.16 0.76
CA ASN A 28 -4.55 -14.28 0.40
C ASN A 28 -5.10 -12.88 0.13
N LEU A 29 -5.15 -12.49 -1.15
CA LEU A 29 -5.68 -11.19 -1.55
C LEU A 29 -7.19 -11.29 -1.74
N SER A 30 -7.95 -10.41 -1.11
CA SER A 30 -9.37 -10.29 -1.37
C SER A 30 -9.61 -9.93 -2.84
N PRO A 31 -10.57 -10.59 -3.51
CA PRO A 31 -10.98 -10.20 -4.85
C PRO A 31 -11.38 -8.72 -4.93
N ALA A 32 -11.19 -8.13 -6.11
CA ALA A 32 -11.50 -6.71 -6.30
C ALA A 32 -13.00 -6.43 -6.03
N GLY A 33 -13.27 -5.43 -5.24
CA GLY A 33 -14.63 -4.97 -4.90
C GLY A 33 -15.37 -5.78 -3.83
N GLU A 34 -14.79 -6.86 -3.29
CA GLU A 34 -15.48 -7.68 -2.26
C GLU A 34 -15.44 -7.07 -0.86
N VAL A 35 -14.39 -6.35 -0.51
CA VAL A 35 -14.26 -5.79 0.83
C VAL A 35 -15.34 -4.72 1.04
N ARG A 36 -16.20 -4.94 2.03
CA ARG A 36 -17.23 -3.99 2.37
C ARG A 36 -16.65 -2.64 2.81
N ARG A 37 -17.33 -1.56 2.49
CA ARG A 37 -17.00 -0.23 2.99
C ARG A 37 -17.83 0.07 4.23
N PRO A 38 -17.23 0.23 5.42
CA PRO A 38 -17.98 0.60 6.62
C PRO A 38 -18.47 2.05 6.53
N PRO A 39 -19.50 2.43 7.31
CA PRO A 39 -19.87 3.82 7.51
C PRO A 39 -18.70 4.63 8.06
N VAL A 40 -18.68 5.95 7.78
CA VAL A 40 -17.59 6.84 8.23
C VAL A 40 -17.51 6.93 9.76
N ASP A 41 -18.63 6.74 10.43
CA ASP A 41 -18.79 6.77 11.89
C ASP A 41 -18.79 5.37 12.53
N ALA A 42 -18.37 4.34 11.78
CA ALA A 42 -18.26 2.98 12.30
C ALA A 42 -17.30 2.91 13.49
N ARG A 43 -17.69 2.16 14.51
CA ARG A 43 -16.84 1.90 15.69
C ARG A 43 -15.72 0.91 15.32
N PRO A 44 -14.57 0.95 15.99
CA PRO A 44 -13.50 -0.01 15.75
C PRO A 44 -13.94 -1.48 15.80
N SER A 45 -14.83 -1.84 16.74
CA SER A 45 -15.39 -3.18 16.85
C SER A 45 -16.26 -3.63 15.67
N GLU A 46 -16.74 -2.68 14.87
CA GLU A 46 -17.56 -2.96 13.69
C GLU A 46 -16.71 -3.14 12.42
N THR A 47 -15.40 -2.99 12.55
CA THR A 47 -14.43 -3.09 11.43
C THR A 47 -13.41 -4.20 11.61
N GLU A 48 -13.54 -5.04 12.64
CA GLU A 48 -12.62 -6.14 12.94
C GLU A 48 -12.51 -7.16 11.79
N ASP A 49 -13.60 -7.40 11.08
CA ASP A 49 -13.66 -8.32 9.93
C ASP A 49 -12.84 -7.88 8.71
N ILE A 50 -12.50 -6.60 8.63
CA ILE A 50 -11.76 -6.04 7.50
C ILE A 50 -10.32 -5.62 7.85
N VAL A 51 -9.89 -5.81 9.11
CA VAL A 51 -8.55 -5.39 9.59
C VAL A 51 -7.42 -6.02 8.76
N ASP A 52 -7.56 -7.32 8.45
CA ASP A 52 -6.56 -8.08 7.68
C ASP A 52 -6.88 -8.13 6.18
N SER A 53 -7.86 -7.33 5.72
CA SER A 53 -8.27 -7.32 4.32
C SER A 53 -7.44 -6.33 3.50
N LEU A 54 -7.16 -6.69 2.25
CA LEU A 54 -6.61 -5.78 1.27
C LEU A 54 -7.72 -5.20 0.40
N VAL A 55 -7.96 -3.89 0.49
CA VAL A 55 -8.94 -3.21 -0.36
C VAL A 55 -8.39 -3.09 -1.78
N ARG A 56 -9.04 -3.79 -2.72
CA ARG A 56 -8.75 -3.70 -4.16
C ARG A 56 -9.93 -3.02 -4.85
N VAL A 57 -9.68 -1.87 -5.45
CA VAL A 57 -10.69 -1.11 -6.21
C VAL A 57 -10.66 -1.47 -7.69
N LEU A 58 -9.50 -1.78 -8.23
CA LEU A 58 -9.36 -2.15 -9.65
C LEU A 58 -9.34 -3.67 -9.80
N ASP A 59 -10.14 -4.19 -10.74
CA ASP A 59 -10.04 -5.58 -11.20
C ASP A 59 -8.81 -5.78 -12.11
N ASP A 60 -8.62 -7.00 -12.60
CA ASP A 60 -7.46 -7.34 -13.44
C ASP A 60 -7.54 -6.71 -14.84
N GLU A 61 -8.72 -6.25 -15.25
CA GLU A 61 -8.93 -5.48 -16.48
C GLU A 61 -8.82 -3.96 -16.28
N GLY A 62 -8.50 -3.50 -15.06
CA GLY A 62 -8.33 -2.10 -14.71
C GLY A 62 -9.64 -1.32 -14.56
N ARG A 63 -10.77 -2.01 -14.34
CA ARG A 63 -12.07 -1.37 -14.09
C ARG A 63 -12.26 -1.17 -12.60
N ALA A 64 -12.78 -0.01 -12.21
CA ALA A 64 -13.15 0.26 -10.83
C ALA A 64 -14.41 -0.53 -10.45
N VAL A 65 -14.34 -1.28 -9.34
CA VAL A 65 -15.43 -2.16 -8.86
C VAL A 65 -15.60 -2.06 -7.35
N GLY A 66 -16.83 -2.33 -6.91
CA GLY A 66 -17.16 -2.44 -5.49
C GLY A 66 -17.38 -1.12 -4.76
N PRO A 67 -17.61 -1.19 -3.43
CA PRO A 67 -18.06 -0.05 -2.64
C PRO A 67 -16.99 0.99 -2.35
N TRP A 68 -15.71 0.68 -2.63
CA TRP A 68 -14.59 1.58 -2.42
C TRP A 68 -14.24 2.41 -3.67
N ASP A 69 -14.93 2.20 -4.79
CA ASP A 69 -14.77 3.04 -5.97
C ASP A 69 -15.14 4.50 -5.62
N PRO A 70 -14.18 5.44 -5.66
CA PRO A 70 -14.42 6.84 -5.34
C PRO A 70 -15.25 7.56 -6.41
N LYS A 71 -15.47 6.96 -7.58
CA LYS A 71 -16.12 7.58 -8.76
C LYS A 71 -15.54 8.96 -9.08
N ALA A 72 -14.21 9.07 -8.93
CA ALA A 72 -13.51 10.33 -9.09
C ALA A 72 -13.52 10.79 -10.56
N ASP A 73 -13.55 12.10 -10.75
CA ASP A 73 -13.43 12.70 -12.08
C ASP A 73 -12.07 12.28 -12.73
N PRO A 74 -12.08 11.79 -13.97
CA PRO A 74 -10.86 11.46 -14.70
C PRO A 74 -9.82 12.60 -14.75
N ALA A 75 -10.25 13.87 -14.81
CA ALA A 75 -9.35 15.00 -14.76
C ALA A 75 -8.59 15.08 -13.43
N LEU A 76 -9.26 14.80 -12.31
CA LEU A 76 -8.65 14.73 -10.99
C LEU A 76 -7.64 13.58 -10.89
N LEU A 77 -8.00 12.39 -11.40
CA LEU A 77 -7.11 11.22 -11.41
C LEU A 77 -5.84 11.50 -12.24
N ILE A 78 -5.97 12.14 -13.41
CA ILE A 78 -4.83 12.53 -14.24
C ILE A 78 -3.94 13.56 -13.52
N ALA A 79 -4.55 14.53 -12.84
CA ALA A 79 -3.80 15.52 -12.06
C ALA A 79 -3.03 14.84 -10.91
N GLY A 80 -3.67 13.94 -10.18
CA GLY A 80 -3.04 13.12 -9.13
C GLY A 80 -1.86 12.29 -9.67
N LEU A 81 -2.07 11.57 -10.76
CA LEU A 81 -1.00 10.79 -11.41
C LEU A 81 0.20 11.66 -11.81
N ARG A 82 -0.07 12.84 -12.38
CA ARG A 82 1.00 13.79 -12.72
C ARG A 82 1.78 14.26 -11.48
N ALA A 83 1.09 14.48 -10.36
CA ALA A 83 1.72 14.84 -9.09
C ALA A 83 2.60 13.69 -8.58
N MET A 84 2.11 12.45 -8.58
CA MET A 84 2.86 11.25 -8.20
C MET A 84 4.12 11.08 -9.07
N MET A 85 4.01 11.26 -10.38
CA MET A 85 5.17 11.20 -11.30
C MET A 85 6.21 12.28 -10.97
N LYS A 86 5.77 13.51 -10.67
CA LYS A 86 6.68 14.58 -10.25
C LYS A 86 7.40 14.24 -8.95
N THR A 87 6.69 13.70 -7.96
CA THR A 87 7.26 13.23 -6.69
C THR A 87 8.34 12.18 -6.95
N ARG A 88 8.07 11.19 -7.80
CA ARG A 88 9.03 10.14 -8.16
C ARG A 88 10.30 10.72 -8.82
N LEU A 89 10.15 11.67 -9.73
CA LEU A 89 11.28 12.32 -10.40
C LEU A 89 12.07 13.20 -9.43
N PHE A 90 11.38 13.90 -8.54
CA PHE A 90 12.00 14.70 -7.48
C PHE A 90 12.81 13.82 -6.53
N ASP A 91 12.24 12.71 -6.05
CA ASP A 91 12.92 11.75 -5.20
C ASP A 91 14.23 11.24 -5.80
N ALA A 92 14.19 10.84 -7.06
CA ALA A 92 15.39 10.38 -7.76
C ALA A 92 16.48 11.48 -7.81
N ARG A 93 16.07 12.73 -8.03
CA ARG A 93 16.97 13.89 -8.07
C ARG A 93 17.58 14.17 -6.70
N MET A 94 16.75 14.12 -5.65
CA MET A 94 17.20 14.38 -4.28
C MET A 94 18.14 13.29 -3.76
N LEU A 95 17.87 12.03 -4.09
CA LEU A 95 18.79 10.93 -3.77
C LEU A 95 20.17 11.13 -4.43
N MET A 96 20.19 11.59 -5.68
CA MET A 96 21.46 11.93 -6.33
C MET A 96 22.17 13.10 -5.65
N ALA A 97 21.44 14.13 -5.21
CA ALA A 97 21.99 15.26 -4.48
C ALA A 97 22.59 14.82 -3.14
N GLN A 98 21.93 13.90 -2.43
CA GLN A 98 22.47 13.30 -1.19
C GLN A 98 23.78 12.55 -1.46
N ARG A 99 23.81 11.69 -2.49
CA ARG A 99 25.04 10.95 -2.87
C ARG A 99 26.18 11.89 -3.25
N GLN A 100 25.88 13.07 -3.78
CA GLN A 100 26.83 14.13 -4.08
C GLN A 100 27.20 14.98 -2.85
N LYS A 101 26.74 14.61 -1.64
CA LYS A 101 26.97 15.36 -0.39
C LYS A 101 26.43 16.80 -0.39
N LYS A 102 25.45 17.10 -1.26
CA LYS A 102 24.78 18.42 -1.30
C LYS A 102 23.72 18.57 -0.21
N MET A 103 23.33 17.48 0.43
CA MET A 103 22.42 17.41 1.56
C MET A 103 22.78 16.25 2.47
N SER A 104 22.46 16.37 3.77
CA SER A 104 22.86 15.41 4.80
C SER A 104 22.06 14.11 4.75
N PHE A 105 20.73 14.22 4.59
CA PHE A 105 19.83 13.08 4.63
C PHE A 105 18.66 13.29 3.66
N TYR A 106 18.27 12.20 3.01
CA TYR A 106 17.06 12.13 2.21
C TYR A 106 16.50 10.71 2.20
N MET A 107 15.18 10.59 2.34
CA MET A 107 14.45 9.33 2.23
C MET A 107 13.39 9.46 1.14
N GLN A 108 13.38 8.51 0.23
CA GLN A 108 12.43 8.48 -0.89
C GLN A 108 11.07 7.96 -0.40
N CYS A 109 9.99 8.47 -1.01
CA CYS A 109 8.62 8.00 -0.79
C CYS A 109 8.20 6.91 -1.80
N LEU A 110 9.09 5.98 -2.13
CA LEU A 110 8.79 4.92 -3.11
C LEU A 110 7.62 4.05 -2.64
N GLY A 111 6.54 4.05 -3.44
CA GLY A 111 5.30 3.33 -3.13
C GLY A 111 4.30 4.14 -2.28
N GLU A 112 4.67 5.32 -1.78
CA GLU A 112 3.84 6.18 -0.93
C GLU A 112 3.37 7.45 -1.64
N GLU A 113 3.66 7.62 -2.92
CA GLU A 113 3.35 8.83 -3.67
C GLU A 113 1.86 9.18 -3.67
N ALA A 114 0.99 8.15 -3.69
CA ALA A 114 -0.45 8.36 -3.66
C ALA A 114 -0.95 8.85 -2.31
N VAL A 115 -0.30 8.49 -1.20
CA VAL A 115 -0.66 8.94 0.15
C VAL A 115 -0.46 10.43 0.30
N ALA A 116 0.59 10.98 -0.31
CA ALA A 116 0.89 12.41 -0.25
C ALA A 116 0.00 13.25 -1.18
N VAL A 117 -0.64 12.65 -2.18
CA VAL A 117 -1.47 13.33 -3.18
C VAL A 117 -2.95 13.26 -2.84
N GLY A 118 -3.40 12.19 -2.15
CA GLY A 118 -4.79 12.01 -1.70
C GLY A 118 -5.08 12.79 -0.45
#